data_7c395ed9d3eac82ceb8f774c284c969e
#
_entry.id   7c395ed9d3eac82ceb8f774c284c969e
#
_cell.length_a   1.000
_cell.length_b   1.000
_cell.length_c   1.000
_cell.angle_alpha   90.00
_cell.angle_beta   90.00
_cell.angle_gamma   90.00
#
_symmetry.space_group_name_H-M   'P 1'
#
loop_
_entity.id
_entity.type
_entity.pdbx_description
1 polymer ?
#
loop_
_entity_poly.entity_id
_entity_poly.type
_entity_poly.pdbx_seq_one_letter_code
_entity_poly.pdbx_strand_id
1 'polypeptide(L)'
;MRRGGPFGHAAPPVWQALYDSPWHHPAVAWLAVVVGAVALASRQRFLVGYLVLFGLEIAADALASSPFVSIPGAWGTAVAIAFVVLGDLRVLLWVERAWGEGKPLRAAAVARAVGLSLVVPLASTGVRLVSARVAGVMRLQFLAYEALFVALALVLRVVVHRAKAPKIAPEWRRSAGAVLAFVTVQYVLWATADVLILSGVGAGFGLRLVPNVMYYALFLPVVFLTAPASDKAAR
;
A
#
# COMPACT_ATOMS: atom_id res chain seq x y z
N MET A 1 -46.06 14.75 2.66
CA MET A 1 -46.16 13.35 3.15
C MET A 1 -45.00 12.55 2.62
N ARG A 2 -43.95 12.32 3.43
CA ARG A 2 -42.85 11.42 3.07
C ARG A 2 -43.26 10.00 3.48
N ARG A 3 -43.46 9.13 2.50
CA ARG A 3 -43.69 7.70 2.76
C ARG A 3 -42.37 7.10 3.24
N GLY A 4 -42.23 6.80 4.51
CA GLY A 4 -41.18 5.98 5.07
C GLY A 4 -41.30 4.57 4.52
N GLY A 5 -40.30 4.12 3.76
CA GLY A 5 -40.21 2.74 3.32
C GLY A 5 -39.90 1.81 4.49
N PRO A 6 -40.38 0.55 4.48
CA PRO A 6 -40.31 -0.39 5.59
C PRO A 6 -38.94 -1.08 5.79
N PHE A 7 -37.86 -0.54 5.27
CA PHE A 7 -36.52 -1.03 5.58
C PHE A 7 -35.94 -0.19 6.71
N GLY A 8 -36.23 -0.60 7.93
CA GLY A 8 -35.48 -0.14 9.09
C GLY A 8 -34.00 -0.34 8.78
N HIS A 9 -33.20 0.75 8.79
CA HIS A 9 -31.77 0.67 8.68
C HIS A 9 -31.26 -0.14 9.87
N ALA A 10 -31.02 -1.44 9.66
CA ALA A 10 -30.29 -2.23 10.64
C ALA A 10 -28.95 -1.51 10.87
N ALA A 11 -28.55 -1.35 12.13
CA ALA A 11 -27.26 -0.76 12.46
C ALA A 11 -26.17 -1.49 11.65
N PRO A 12 -25.19 -0.77 11.07
CA PRO A 12 -24.14 -1.41 10.31
C PRO A 12 -23.44 -2.45 11.18
N PRO A 13 -23.01 -3.59 10.62
CA PRO A 13 -22.26 -4.58 11.37
C PRO A 13 -21.10 -3.91 12.12
N VAL A 14 -20.81 -4.33 13.33
CA VAL A 14 -19.76 -3.74 14.20
C VAL A 14 -18.45 -3.52 13.45
N TRP A 15 -18.06 -4.48 12.63
CA TRP A 15 -16.85 -4.40 11.82
C TRP A 15 -16.89 -3.31 10.75
N GLN A 16 -18.03 -3.10 10.13
CA GLN A 16 -18.20 -2.02 9.17
C GLN A 16 -18.16 -0.65 9.86
N ALA A 17 -18.82 -0.50 11.00
CA ALA A 17 -18.80 0.73 11.78
C ALA A 17 -17.36 1.07 12.23
N LEU A 18 -16.58 0.06 12.63
CA LEU A 18 -15.16 0.25 12.98
C LEU A 18 -14.32 0.64 11.76
N TYR A 19 -14.51 -0.01 10.62
CA TYR A 19 -13.81 0.29 9.39
C TYR A 19 -14.12 1.71 8.88
N ASP A 20 -15.38 2.13 8.97
CA ASP A 20 -15.81 3.48 8.56
C ASP A 20 -15.48 4.55 9.62
N SER A 21 -14.87 4.15 10.75
CA SER A 21 -14.48 5.08 11.81
C SER A 21 -13.41 6.07 11.31
N PRO A 22 -13.58 7.38 11.59
CA PRO A 22 -12.65 8.41 11.18
C PRO A 22 -11.26 8.27 11.80
N TRP A 23 -11.13 7.49 12.85
CA TRP A 23 -9.90 7.40 13.64
C TRP A 23 -8.91 6.36 13.16
N HIS A 24 -9.32 5.41 12.34
CA HIS A 24 -8.43 4.30 12.02
C HIS A 24 -7.25 4.71 11.10
N HIS A 25 -7.48 5.52 10.06
CA HIS A 25 -6.38 5.98 9.20
C HIS A 25 -5.44 6.98 9.89
N PRO A 26 -5.92 8.09 10.47
CA PRO A 26 -5.04 9.04 11.15
C PRO A 26 -4.30 8.44 12.35
N ALA A 27 -4.94 7.58 13.15
CA ALA A 27 -4.30 6.96 14.30
C ALA A 27 -3.11 6.09 13.91
N VAL A 28 -3.20 5.38 12.77
CA VAL A 28 -2.14 4.52 12.27
C VAL A 28 -1.01 5.32 11.62
N ALA A 29 -1.32 6.41 10.92
CA ALA A 29 -0.33 7.24 10.24
C ALA A 29 0.72 7.85 11.18
N TRP A 30 0.39 8.10 12.45
CA TRP A 30 1.34 8.60 13.44
C TRP A 30 2.55 7.67 13.65
N LEU A 31 2.38 6.37 13.44
CA LEU A 31 3.50 5.42 13.51
C LEU A 31 4.51 5.65 12.37
N ALA A 32 4.06 6.06 11.19
CA ALA A 32 4.95 6.42 10.09
C ALA A 32 5.78 7.68 10.43
N VAL A 33 5.18 8.67 11.11
CA VAL A 33 5.88 9.87 11.60
C VAL A 33 6.94 9.50 12.64
N VAL A 34 6.63 8.60 13.58
CA VAL A 34 7.59 8.14 14.59
C VAL A 34 8.78 7.43 13.93
N VAL A 35 8.52 6.54 12.95
CA VAL A 35 9.58 5.87 12.20
C VAL A 35 10.44 6.86 11.43
N GLY A 36 9.83 7.88 10.83
CA GLY A 36 10.55 8.97 10.18
C GLY A 36 11.47 9.73 11.16
N ALA A 37 10.98 10.05 12.36
CA ALA A 37 11.76 10.71 13.39
C ALA A 37 12.96 9.86 13.86
N VAL A 38 12.75 8.55 14.08
CA VAL A 38 13.83 7.61 14.42
C VAL A 38 14.85 7.54 13.28
N ALA A 39 14.40 7.53 12.03
CA ALA A 39 15.27 7.49 10.87
C ALA A 39 16.14 8.76 10.71
N LEU A 40 15.65 9.93 11.11
CA LEU A 40 16.44 11.16 11.13
C LEU A 40 17.68 11.06 12.02
N ALA A 41 17.62 10.25 13.07
CA ALA A 41 18.76 9.97 13.93
C ALA A 41 19.78 9.00 13.33
N SER A 42 19.45 8.29 12.25
CA SER A 42 20.27 7.21 11.69
C SER A 42 21.42 7.66 10.78
N ARG A 43 21.55 8.94 10.47
CA ARG A 43 22.55 9.56 9.58
C ARG A 43 22.64 9.00 8.14
N GLN A 44 21.81 8.05 7.75
CA GLN A 44 21.78 7.49 6.38
C GLN A 44 20.90 8.33 5.48
N ARG A 45 21.51 9.13 4.60
CA ARG A 45 20.77 10.11 3.78
C ARG A 45 19.68 9.50 2.90
N PHE A 46 19.95 8.36 2.25
CA PHE A 46 18.93 7.76 1.40
C PHE A 46 17.80 7.15 2.23
N LEU A 47 18.14 6.34 3.24
CA LEU A 47 17.14 5.69 4.08
C LEU A 47 16.29 6.72 4.82
N VAL A 48 16.92 7.76 5.38
CA VAL A 48 16.20 8.90 6.01
C VAL A 48 15.31 9.59 5.01
N GLY A 49 15.84 9.98 3.84
CA GLY A 49 15.05 10.63 2.79
C GLY A 49 13.86 9.77 2.33
N TYR A 50 14.08 8.48 2.13
CA TYR A 50 13.03 7.53 1.77
C TYR A 50 11.93 7.45 2.86
N LEU A 51 12.32 7.26 4.13
CA LEU A 51 11.38 7.11 5.23
C LEU A 51 10.60 8.40 5.52
N VAL A 52 11.26 9.57 5.43
CA VAL A 52 10.58 10.86 5.58
C VAL A 52 9.61 11.11 4.43
N LEU A 53 10.04 10.92 3.18
CA LEU A 53 9.20 11.13 2.01
C LEU A 53 7.93 10.26 2.07
N PHE A 54 8.11 8.96 2.26
CA PHE A 54 6.98 8.04 2.28
C PHE A 54 6.22 8.04 3.62
N GLY A 55 6.82 8.48 4.71
CA GLY A 55 6.12 8.79 5.96
C GLY A 55 5.15 9.95 5.79
N LEU A 56 5.58 11.02 5.11
CA LEU A 56 4.71 12.16 4.76
C LEU A 56 3.62 11.76 3.77
N GLU A 57 3.95 10.94 2.77
CA GLU A 57 2.97 10.39 1.82
C GLU A 57 1.89 9.60 2.54
N ILE A 58 2.25 8.65 3.42
CA ILE A 58 1.32 7.86 4.21
C ILE A 58 0.44 8.74 5.11
N ALA A 59 1.03 9.74 5.76
CA ALA A 59 0.27 10.66 6.60
C ALA A 59 -0.71 11.51 5.78
N ALA A 60 -0.31 11.97 4.59
CA ALA A 60 -1.16 12.72 3.69
C ALA A 60 -2.30 11.85 3.13
N ASP A 61 -2.03 10.59 2.75
CA ASP A 61 -3.04 9.63 2.32
C ASP A 61 -4.05 9.35 3.44
N ALA A 62 -3.57 9.07 4.65
CA ALA A 62 -4.44 8.84 5.81
C ALA A 62 -5.35 10.05 6.09
N LEU A 63 -4.81 11.27 5.97
CA LEU A 63 -5.58 12.49 6.16
C LEU A 63 -6.61 12.69 5.04
N ALA A 64 -6.20 12.52 3.78
CA ALA A 64 -7.06 12.67 2.61
C ALA A 64 -8.19 11.62 2.55
N SER A 65 -7.92 10.42 3.07
CA SER A 65 -8.89 9.31 3.15
C SER A 65 -9.77 9.40 4.40
N SER A 66 -9.50 10.33 5.31
CA SER A 66 -10.27 10.52 6.54
C SER A 66 -11.52 11.36 6.29
N PRO A 67 -12.55 11.27 7.16
CA PRO A 67 -13.72 12.13 7.07
C PRO A 67 -13.44 13.59 7.48
N PHE A 68 -12.22 13.93 7.90
CA PHE A 68 -11.83 15.30 8.22
C PHE A 68 -11.56 16.15 6.97
N VAL A 69 -11.27 15.50 5.84
CA VAL A 69 -10.98 16.16 4.57
C VAL A 69 -11.99 15.67 3.52
N SER A 70 -12.69 16.61 2.91
CA SER A 70 -13.59 16.31 1.79
C SER A 70 -12.98 16.84 0.50
N ILE A 71 -12.58 15.93 -0.38
CA ILE A 71 -12.06 16.26 -1.71
C ILE A 71 -13.15 15.92 -2.73
N PRO A 72 -13.84 16.92 -3.32
CA PRO A 72 -15.01 16.65 -4.15
C PRO A 72 -14.65 16.16 -5.56
N GLY A 73 -15.55 15.34 -6.11
CA GLY A 73 -15.61 14.99 -7.53
C GLY A 73 -14.35 14.35 -8.11
N ALA A 74 -13.96 14.84 -9.28
CA ALA A 74 -12.82 14.29 -10.03
C ALA A 74 -11.47 14.41 -9.30
N TRP A 75 -11.32 15.46 -8.49
CA TRP A 75 -10.10 15.66 -7.69
C TRP A 75 -9.93 14.58 -6.61
N GLY A 76 -11.00 14.16 -5.95
CA GLY A 76 -10.96 13.04 -4.99
C GLY A 76 -10.47 11.76 -5.65
N THR A 77 -10.98 11.45 -6.85
CA THR A 77 -10.52 10.29 -7.62
C THR A 77 -9.06 10.42 -8.04
N ALA A 78 -8.62 11.59 -8.51
CA ALA A 78 -7.23 11.82 -8.92
C ALA A 78 -6.25 11.67 -7.75
N VAL A 79 -6.60 12.23 -6.59
CA VAL A 79 -5.82 12.13 -5.35
C VAL A 79 -5.72 10.67 -4.89
N ALA A 80 -6.84 9.93 -4.89
CA ALA A 80 -6.83 8.51 -4.53
C ALA A 80 -5.92 7.68 -5.46
N ILE A 81 -5.98 7.91 -6.78
CA ILE A 81 -5.09 7.25 -7.74
C ILE A 81 -3.64 7.62 -7.48
N ALA A 82 -3.34 8.89 -7.20
CA ALA A 82 -1.98 9.34 -6.91
C ALA A 82 -1.40 8.61 -5.69
N PHE A 83 -2.16 8.48 -4.59
CA PHE A 83 -1.71 7.74 -3.41
C PHE A 83 -1.53 6.25 -3.67
N VAL A 84 -2.39 5.63 -4.47
CA VAL A 84 -2.21 4.24 -4.89
C VAL A 84 -0.90 4.07 -5.66
N VAL A 85 -0.61 4.94 -6.63
CA VAL A 85 0.64 4.91 -7.40
C VAL A 85 1.86 5.15 -6.51
N LEU A 86 1.79 6.10 -5.58
CA LEU A 86 2.88 6.40 -4.64
C LEU A 86 3.11 5.24 -3.66
N GLY A 87 2.03 4.61 -3.19
CA GLY A 87 2.10 3.43 -2.34
C GLY A 87 2.80 2.24 -3.01
N ASP A 88 2.53 2.00 -4.29
CA ASP A 88 3.24 0.98 -5.06
C ASP A 88 4.69 1.41 -5.35
N LEU A 89 4.90 2.67 -5.69
CA LEU A 89 6.20 3.22 -6.02
C LEU A 89 7.19 3.08 -4.85
N ARG A 90 6.76 3.29 -3.61
CA ARG A 90 7.63 3.13 -2.44
C ARG A 90 8.16 1.69 -2.31
N VAL A 91 7.31 0.69 -2.57
CA VAL A 91 7.72 -0.72 -2.58
C VAL A 91 8.75 -0.98 -3.66
N LEU A 92 8.44 -0.55 -4.89
CA LEU A 92 9.26 -0.81 -6.07
C LEU A 92 10.61 -0.09 -6.02
N LEU A 93 10.66 1.14 -5.51
CA LEU A 93 11.91 1.89 -5.30
C LEU A 93 12.82 1.20 -4.28
N TRP A 94 12.24 0.69 -3.17
CA TRP A 94 13.03 -0.06 -2.19
C TRP A 94 13.61 -1.34 -2.78
N VAL A 95 12.79 -2.09 -3.52
CA VAL A 95 13.21 -3.32 -4.17
C VAL A 95 14.31 -3.06 -5.20
N GLU A 96 14.18 -2.02 -6.03
CA GLU A 96 15.23 -1.63 -7.00
C GLU A 96 16.51 -1.20 -6.29
N ARG A 97 16.41 -0.45 -5.19
CA ARG A 97 17.57 -0.11 -4.38
C ARG A 97 18.27 -1.34 -3.79
N ALA A 98 17.50 -2.27 -3.26
CA ALA A 98 18.04 -3.49 -2.69
C ALA A 98 18.68 -4.38 -3.75
N TRP A 99 18.13 -4.46 -4.96
CA TRP A 99 18.76 -5.15 -6.08
C TRP A 99 20.01 -4.45 -6.60
N GLY A 100 20.15 -3.15 -6.35
CA GLY A 100 21.35 -2.37 -6.62
C GLY A 100 22.35 -2.35 -5.45
N GLU A 101 22.14 -3.15 -4.40
CA GLU A 101 23.01 -3.22 -3.21
C GLU A 101 23.25 -1.87 -2.54
N GLY A 102 22.19 -1.07 -2.42
CA GLY A 102 22.27 0.25 -1.81
C GLY A 102 22.95 1.32 -2.65
N LYS A 103 23.39 1.02 -3.85
CA LYS A 103 23.95 2.01 -4.78
C LYS A 103 22.89 3.05 -5.14
N PRO A 104 23.29 4.28 -5.52
CA PRO A 104 22.36 5.28 -6.02
C PRO A 104 21.47 4.73 -7.12
N LEU A 105 20.17 5.03 -7.05
CA LEU A 105 19.21 4.57 -8.04
C LEU A 105 19.54 5.19 -9.41
N ARG A 106 19.77 4.36 -10.41
CA ARG A 106 19.94 4.78 -11.79
C ARG A 106 18.59 5.22 -12.36
N ALA A 107 18.60 6.15 -13.31
CA ALA A 107 17.37 6.62 -13.98
C ALA A 107 16.52 5.46 -14.53
N ALA A 108 17.13 4.42 -15.10
CA ALA A 108 16.45 3.24 -15.59
C ALA A 108 15.77 2.43 -14.48
N ALA A 109 16.33 2.37 -13.27
CA ALA A 109 15.70 1.71 -12.12
C ALA A 109 14.48 2.50 -11.63
N VAL A 110 14.62 3.83 -11.54
CA VAL A 110 13.50 4.71 -11.20
C VAL A 110 12.40 4.60 -12.25
N ALA A 111 12.73 4.66 -13.55
CA ALA A 111 11.76 4.52 -14.63
C ALA A 111 11.01 3.18 -14.59
N ARG A 112 11.69 2.07 -14.27
CA ARG A 112 11.02 0.77 -14.07
C ARG A 112 10.09 0.80 -12.87
N ALA A 113 10.52 1.34 -11.74
CA ALA A 113 9.67 1.45 -10.56
C ALA A 113 8.41 2.28 -10.84
N VAL A 114 8.56 3.44 -11.48
CA VAL A 114 7.43 4.29 -11.91
C VAL A 114 6.54 3.55 -12.91
N GLY A 115 7.12 2.94 -13.96
CA GLY A 115 6.35 2.18 -14.95
C GLY A 115 5.53 1.05 -14.32
N LEU A 116 6.13 0.25 -13.44
CA LEU A 116 5.45 -0.83 -12.75
C LEU A 116 4.37 -0.32 -11.78
N SER A 117 4.60 0.82 -11.10
CA SER A 117 3.58 1.41 -10.21
C SER A 117 2.36 1.94 -10.95
N LEU A 118 2.47 2.20 -12.25
CA LEU A 118 1.35 2.63 -13.11
C LEU A 118 0.59 1.46 -13.73
N VAL A 119 1.26 0.32 -13.98
CA VAL A 119 0.64 -0.81 -14.70
C VAL A 119 -0.60 -1.33 -14.00
N VAL A 120 -0.52 -1.56 -12.68
CA VAL A 120 -1.62 -2.17 -11.92
C VAL A 120 -2.83 -1.22 -11.80
N PRO A 121 -2.67 0.07 -11.42
CA PRO A 121 -3.77 1.03 -11.43
C PRO A 121 -4.44 1.21 -12.80
N LEU A 122 -3.65 1.26 -13.88
CA LEU A 122 -4.17 1.39 -15.24
C LEU A 122 -4.97 0.14 -15.63
N ALA A 123 -4.44 -1.06 -15.38
CA ALA A 123 -5.13 -2.31 -15.69
C ALA A 123 -6.44 -2.47 -14.89
N SER A 124 -6.43 -2.16 -13.60
CA SER A 124 -7.64 -2.21 -12.76
C SER A 124 -8.69 -1.17 -13.16
N THR A 125 -8.26 -0.01 -13.65
CA THR A 125 -9.17 1.00 -14.24
C THR A 125 -9.86 0.44 -15.50
N GLY A 126 -9.14 -0.34 -16.31
CA GLY A 126 -9.73 -1.07 -17.43
C GLY A 126 -10.86 -2.00 -16.99
N VAL A 127 -10.68 -2.75 -15.90
CA VAL A 127 -11.75 -3.59 -15.31
C VAL A 127 -12.97 -2.76 -14.94
N ARG A 128 -12.78 -1.60 -14.30
CA ARG A 128 -13.87 -0.68 -13.96
C ARG A 128 -14.65 -0.22 -15.21
N LEU A 129 -13.96 0.13 -16.29
CA LEU A 129 -14.61 0.59 -17.52
C LEU A 129 -15.49 -0.51 -18.15
N VAL A 130 -15.00 -1.75 -18.16
CA VAL A 130 -15.76 -2.90 -18.68
C VAL A 130 -16.93 -3.25 -17.76
N SER A 131 -16.76 -3.11 -16.45
CA SER A 131 -17.75 -3.49 -15.42
C SER A 131 -18.64 -2.31 -14.98
N ALA A 132 -18.65 -1.19 -15.70
CA ALA A 132 -19.33 0.05 -15.27
C ALA A 132 -20.82 -0.09 -14.93
N ARG A 133 -21.48 -1.13 -15.44
CA ARG A 133 -22.91 -1.41 -15.20
C ARG A 133 -23.16 -2.40 -14.06
N VAL A 134 -22.11 -2.91 -13.44
CA VAL A 134 -22.21 -3.90 -12.35
C VAL A 134 -22.35 -3.18 -11.01
N ALA A 135 -23.29 -3.60 -10.17
CA ALA A 135 -23.37 -3.14 -8.80
C ALA A 135 -22.06 -3.47 -8.03
N GLY A 136 -21.56 -2.53 -7.21
CA GLY A 136 -20.31 -2.72 -6.49
C GLY A 136 -19.04 -2.56 -7.34
N VAL A 137 -19.14 -1.94 -8.53
CA VAL A 137 -18.03 -1.75 -9.48
C VAL A 137 -16.75 -1.19 -8.85
N MET A 138 -16.86 -0.28 -7.87
CA MET A 138 -15.70 0.26 -7.16
C MET A 138 -14.97 -0.82 -6.36
N ARG A 139 -15.71 -1.71 -5.68
CA ARG A 139 -15.11 -2.81 -4.92
C ARG A 139 -14.47 -3.85 -5.83
N LEU A 140 -15.10 -4.13 -6.98
CA LEU A 140 -14.51 -5.01 -8.01
C LEU A 140 -13.22 -4.41 -8.58
N GLN A 141 -13.15 -3.09 -8.78
CA GLN A 141 -11.93 -2.42 -9.21
C GLN A 141 -10.80 -2.59 -8.17
N PHE A 142 -11.11 -2.42 -6.87
CA PHE A 142 -10.12 -2.64 -5.81
C PHE A 142 -9.67 -4.09 -5.77
N LEU A 143 -10.59 -5.05 -5.82
CA LEU A 143 -10.24 -6.47 -5.87
C LEU A 143 -9.37 -6.81 -7.08
N ALA A 144 -9.68 -6.28 -8.26
CA ALA A 144 -8.85 -6.47 -9.45
C ALA A 144 -7.46 -5.86 -9.28
N TYR A 145 -7.37 -4.65 -8.72
CA TYR A 145 -6.10 -4.01 -8.39
C TYR A 145 -5.27 -4.86 -7.42
N GLU A 146 -5.88 -5.32 -6.34
CA GLU A 146 -5.24 -6.14 -5.31
C GLU A 146 -4.73 -7.48 -5.89
N ALA A 147 -5.55 -8.17 -6.69
CA ALA A 147 -5.17 -9.41 -7.35
C ALA A 147 -4.02 -9.21 -8.36
N LEU A 148 -4.06 -8.14 -9.15
CA LEU A 148 -3.00 -7.79 -10.09
C LEU A 148 -1.69 -7.46 -9.36
N PHE A 149 -1.76 -6.76 -8.23
CA PHE A 149 -0.57 -6.46 -7.45
C PHE A 149 0.01 -7.71 -6.77
N VAL A 150 -0.84 -8.63 -6.28
CA VAL A 150 -0.39 -9.95 -5.82
C VAL A 150 0.38 -10.68 -6.93
N ALA A 151 -0.17 -10.70 -8.15
CA ALA A 151 0.49 -11.33 -9.29
C ALA A 151 1.84 -10.67 -9.59
N LEU A 152 1.89 -9.32 -9.62
CA LEU A 152 3.13 -8.55 -9.80
C LEU A 152 4.15 -8.88 -8.69
N ALA A 153 3.74 -8.82 -7.42
CA ALA A 153 4.62 -9.10 -6.28
C ALA A 153 5.17 -10.53 -6.31
N LEU A 154 4.34 -11.51 -6.69
CA LEU A 154 4.78 -12.90 -6.88
C LEU A 154 5.77 -13.03 -8.03
N VAL A 155 5.54 -12.40 -9.18
CA VAL A 155 6.49 -12.39 -10.30
C VAL A 155 7.81 -11.76 -9.86
N LEU A 156 7.76 -10.61 -9.20
CA LEU A 156 8.96 -9.95 -8.69
C LEU A 156 9.71 -10.82 -7.67
N ARG A 157 9.00 -11.53 -6.80
CA ARG A 157 9.59 -12.37 -5.77
C ARG A 157 10.11 -13.71 -6.31
N VAL A 158 9.30 -14.42 -7.09
CA VAL A 158 9.60 -15.80 -7.50
C VAL A 158 10.46 -15.85 -8.74
N VAL A 159 10.27 -14.93 -9.69
CA VAL A 159 11.01 -14.90 -10.94
C VAL A 159 12.20 -13.95 -10.85
N VAL A 160 11.93 -12.65 -10.66
CA VAL A 160 12.96 -11.62 -10.79
C VAL A 160 13.94 -11.66 -9.61
N HIS A 161 13.43 -11.72 -8.37
CA HIS A 161 14.28 -11.74 -7.19
C HIS A 161 15.14 -13.00 -7.13
N ARG A 162 14.57 -14.18 -7.42
CA ARG A 162 15.35 -15.43 -7.45
C ARG A 162 16.44 -15.40 -8.51
N ALA A 163 16.19 -14.83 -9.69
CA ALA A 163 17.17 -14.70 -10.74
C ALA A 163 18.30 -13.72 -10.38
N LYS A 164 18.01 -12.68 -9.60
CA LYS A 164 18.99 -11.69 -9.13
C LYS A 164 19.72 -12.12 -7.86
N ALA A 165 19.09 -12.91 -7.00
CA ALA A 165 19.57 -13.29 -5.66
C ALA A 165 21.03 -13.76 -5.60
N PRO A 166 21.54 -14.60 -6.53
CA PRO A 166 22.94 -15.04 -6.51
C PRO A 166 23.96 -13.91 -6.71
N LYS A 167 23.53 -12.77 -7.28
CA LYS A 167 24.38 -11.62 -7.62
C LYS A 167 24.28 -10.47 -6.60
N ILE A 168 23.52 -10.67 -5.51
CA ILE A 168 23.21 -9.64 -4.52
C ILE A 168 23.74 -10.09 -3.16
N ALA A 169 24.39 -9.18 -2.42
CA ALA A 169 24.85 -9.45 -1.07
C ALA A 169 23.70 -9.97 -0.17
N PRO A 170 23.97 -10.91 0.76
CA PRO A 170 22.95 -11.64 1.52
C PRO A 170 21.98 -10.73 2.31
N GLU A 171 22.48 -9.62 2.86
CA GLU A 171 21.67 -8.66 3.61
C GLU A 171 20.68 -7.91 2.71
N TRP A 172 21.11 -7.46 1.52
CA TRP A 172 20.22 -6.81 0.56
C TRP A 172 19.20 -7.78 -0.04
N ARG A 173 19.63 -9.02 -0.28
CA ARG A 173 18.73 -10.09 -0.73
C ARG A 173 17.64 -10.37 0.29
N ARG A 174 17.99 -10.45 1.58
CA ARG A 174 17.01 -10.64 2.67
C ARG A 174 16.04 -9.47 2.76
N SER A 175 16.54 -8.24 2.68
CA SER A 175 15.71 -7.03 2.72
C SER A 175 14.68 -7.00 1.58
N ALA A 176 15.11 -7.18 0.32
CA ALA A 176 14.19 -7.23 -0.81
C ALA A 176 13.16 -8.37 -0.67
N GLY A 177 13.61 -9.56 -0.27
CA GLY A 177 12.75 -10.72 -0.06
C GLY A 177 11.72 -10.51 1.04
N ALA A 178 12.10 -9.85 2.14
CA ALA A 178 11.20 -9.55 3.25
C ALA A 178 10.13 -8.52 2.83
N VAL A 179 10.50 -7.44 2.15
CA VAL A 179 9.56 -6.44 1.67
C VAL A 179 8.59 -7.03 0.65
N LEU A 180 9.08 -7.81 -0.32
CA LEU A 180 8.21 -8.49 -1.30
C LEU A 180 7.26 -9.49 -0.63
N ALA A 181 7.72 -10.23 0.41
CA ALA A 181 6.86 -11.11 1.19
C ALA A 181 5.78 -10.33 1.94
N PHE A 182 6.19 -9.26 2.62
CA PHE A 182 5.29 -8.42 3.39
C PHE A 182 4.16 -7.85 2.53
N VAL A 183 4.48 -7.25 1.38
CA VAL A 183 3.45 -6.68 0.50
C VAL A 183 2.60 -7.76 -0.16
N THR A 184 3.17 -8.94 -0.48
CA THR A 184 2.36 -10.06 -0.99
C THR A 184 1.28 -10.44 0.03
N VAL A 185 1.65 -10.63 1.30
CA VAL A 185 0.69 -10.95 2.38
C VAL A 185 -0.34 -9.84 2.53
N GLN A 186 0.10 -8.58 2.54
CA GLN A 186 -0.77 -7.42 2.66
C GLN A 186 -1.86 -7.40 1.58
N TYR A 187 -1.48 -7.56 0.31
CA TYR A 187 -2.43 -7.53 -0.81
C TYR A 187 -3.32 -8.78 -0.87
N VAL A 188 -2.82 -9.94 -0.47
CA VAL A 188 -3.65 -11.15 -0.31
C VAL A 188 -4.73 -10.93 0.75
N LEU A 189 -4.38 -10.31 1.88
CA LEU A 189 -5.35 -9.99 2.93
C LEU A 189 -6.39 -8.98 2.46
N TRP A 190 -6.01 -7.94 1.71
CA TRP A 190 -6.97 -7.01 1.12
C TRP A 190 -7.90 -7.72 0.15
N ALA A 191 -7.37 -8.48 -0.80
CA ALA A 191 -8.17 -9.22 -1.79
C ALA A 191 -9.13 -10.20 -1.10
N THR A 192 -8.67 -10.92 -0.08
CA THR A 192 -9.53 -11.82 0.71
C THR A 192 -10.64 -11.05 1.42
N ALA A 193 -10.32 -9.90 2.02
CA ALA A 193 -11.31 -9.06 2.67
C ALA A 193 -12.37 -8.55 1.68
N ASP A 194 -11.96 -8.10 0.49
CA ASP A 194 -12.88 -7.62 -0.53
C ASP A 194 -13.75 -8.74 -1.12
N VAL A 195 -13.22 -9.96 -1.28
CA VAL A 195 -14.04 -11.13 -1.64
C VAL A 195 -15.11 -11.39 -0.58
N LEU A 196 -14.76 -11.37 0.71
CA LEU A 196 -15.72 -11.56 1.80
C LEU A 196 -16.81 -10.48 1.80
N ILE A 197 -16.43 -9.21 1.62
CA ILE A 197 -17.38 -8.08 1.57
C ILE A 197 -18.32 -8.22 0.37
N LEU A 198 -17.79 -8.53 -0.82
CA LEU A 198 -18.59 -8.75 -2.02
C LEU A 198 -19.55 -9.95 -1.88
N SER A 199 -19.16 -10.95 -1.08
CA SER A 199 -20.01 -12.10 -0.74
C SER A 199 -21.02 -11.81 0.39
N GLY A 200 -21.09 -10.54 0.88
CA GLY A 200 -22.02 -10.16 1.95
C GLY A 200 -21.56 -10.54 3.36
N VAL A 201 -20.31 -10.98 3.53
CA VAL A 201 -19.74 -11.38 4.82
C VAL A 201 -19.16 -10.17 5.54
N GLY A 202 -19.86 -9.66 6.56
CA GLY A 202 -19.47 -8.44 7.31
C GLY A 202 -18.09 -8.52 7.99
N ALA A 203 -17.61 -9.73 8.34
CA ALA A 203 -16.26 -9.92 8.87
C ALA A 203 -15.14 -9.47 7.90
N GLY A 204 -15.43 -9.36 6.60
CA GLY A 204 -14.50 -8.81 5.61
C GLY A 204 -14.05 -7.38 5.94
N PHE A 205 -14.92 -6.54 6.50
CA PHE A 205 -14.53 -5.21 6.98
C PHE A 205 -13.52 -5.28 8.13
N GLY A 206 -13.68 -6.22 9.07
CA GLY A 206 -12.73 -6.47 10.15
C GLY A 206 -11.38 -6.96 9.61
N LEU A 207 -11.40 -7.90 8.67
CA LEU A 207 -10.18 -8.38 8.05
C LEU A 207 -9.43 -7.26 7.31
N ARG A 208 -10.13 -6.33 6.67
CA ARG A 208 -9.52 -5.20 5.94
C ARG A 208 -8.71 -4.25 6.83
N LEU A 209 -9.02 -4.19 8.13
CA LEU A 209 -8.23 -3.41 9.08
C LEU A 209 -6.77 -3.90 9.17
N VAL A 210 -6.54 -5.21 9.04
CA VAL A 210 -5.19 -5.79 9.15
C VAL A 210 -4.26 -5.28 8.04
N PRO A 211 -4.58 -5.42 6.74
CA PRO A 211 -3.73 -4.88 5.69
C PRO A 211 -3.67 -3.35 5.69
N ASN A 212 -4.68 -2.64 6.22
CA ASN A 212 -4.58 -1.18 6.43
C ASN A 212 -3.49 -0.85 7.47
N VAL A 213 -3.45 -1.57 8.60
CA VAL A 213 -2.36 -1.42 9.57
C VAL A 213 -1.00 -1.75 8.95
N MET A 214 -0.93 -2.79 8.12
CA MET A 214 0.29 -3.11 7.37
C MET A 214 0.71 -1.96 6.45
N TYR A 215 -0.23 -1.36 5.72
CA TYR A 215 0.03 -0.28 4.78
C TYR A 215 0.46 1.02 5.47
N TYR A 216 -0.31 1.49 6.45
CA TYR A 216 -0.11 2.78 7.09
C TYR A 216 0.95 2.77 8.19
N ALA A 217 1.05 1.67 8.97
CA ALA A 217 1.90 1.63 10.15
C ALA A 217 3.14 0.76 10.00
N LEU A 218 3.04 -0.41 9.38
CA LEU A 218 4.09 -1.42 9.47
C LEU A 218 5.05 -1.42 8.29
N PHE A 219 4.68 -0.88 7.13
CA PHE A 219 5.53 -0.92 5.94
C PHE A 219 6.89 -0.25 6.17
N LEU A 220 6.92 1.00 6.63
CA LEU A 220 8.18 1.71 6.88
C LEU A 220 9.02 1.10 8.01
N PRO A 221 8.44 0.67 9.14
CA PRO A 221 9.15 -0.17 10.12
C PRO A 221 9.79 -1.42 9.52
N VAL A 222 9.08 -2.15 8.66
CA VAL A 222 9.63 -3.35 8.00
C VAL A 222 10.81 -2.98 7.11
N VAL A 223 10.70 -1.92 6.32
CA VAL A 223 11.82 -1.42 5.52
C VAL A 223 13.00 -1.05 6.41
N PHE A 224 12.78 -0.28 7.46
CA PHE A 224 13.84 0.15 8.39
C PHE A 224 14.51 -1.04 9.10
N LEU A 225 13.73 -1.99 9.59
CA LEU A 225 14.26 -3.15 10.32
C LEU A 225 15.04 -4.10 9.41
N THR A 226 14.58 -4.27 8.17
CA THR A 226 15.21 -5.18 7.20
C THR A 226 16.34 -4.53 6.40
N ALA A 227 16.47 -3.20 6.43
CA ALA A 227 17.57 -2.49 5.79
C ALA A 227 18.91 -2.99 6.33
N PRO A 228 19.93 -3.19 5.47
CA PRO A 228 21.27 -3.61 5.88
C PRO A 228 21.90 -2.63 6.88
N ALA A 229 22.75 -3.16 7.77
CA ALA A 229 23.45 -2.34 8.74
C ALA A 229 24.35 -1.28 8.06
N SER A 230 24.94 -1.62 6.90
CA SER A 230 25.70 -0.71 6.07
C SER A 230 24.90 0.49 5.58
N ASP A 231 23.59 0.35 5.43
CA ASP A 231 22.69 1.45 5.02
C ASP A 231 22.12 2.23 6.23
N LYS A 232 22.32 1.74 7.44
CA LYS A 232 21.95 2.38 8.72
C LYS A 232 23.12 3.07 9.39
N ALA A 233 24.35 2.60 9.16
CA ALA A 233 25.55 3.18 9.77
C ALA A 233 25.96 4.49 9.09
N ALA A 234 26.43 5.45 9.87
CA ALA A 234 27.05 6.64 9.32
C ALA A 234 28.34 6.26 8.56
N ARG A 235 28.50 6.73 7.33
CA ARG A 235 29.79 6.88 6.67
C ARG A 235 30.22 8.32 6.71
#